data_4482018a1dc4eca13d9ecd670f6b170a
#
_entry.id   4482018a1dc4eca13d9ecd670f6b170a
#
_cell.length_a   1.000
_cell.length_b   1.000
_cell.length_c   1.000
_cell.angle_alpha   90.00
_cell.angle_beta   90.00
_cell.angle_gamma   90.00
#
_symmetry.space_group_name_H-M   'P 1'
#
loop_
_entity.id
_entity.type
_entity.pdbx_description
1 polymer ?
#
loop_
_entity_poly.entity_id
_entity_poly.type
_entity_poly.pdbx_seq_one_letter_code
_entity_poly.pdbx_strand_id
1 'polypeptide(L)'
;MDRRNFLATSVVSAVAGTVAGTASSGAAVAAPARPAGGVDGITVTQPDGLNPPGIRTAGVRMVPVVGGKYKVWTKKIGSGPVKVLLLHGGPGFTHEYLEAMESFLPQAGIEMYYYDQLGCGNSDQPDDPSLWTLPRYLEEVEEVRRGLGLENFVLYGHSWGGILGIEYALHHQRHLRGLVISNMAAGMQAYLKRTNAIKQQLPPALLAQLEALEAKEAYDSPEYEKIMMEELYPKVICRIQPWPDAVGQTLRHANNKIYNQMQGKSEFLMTGNLKDWERWDRLHEIKVKTLTIGAKYDEMDPEDMQKMAKMMPNASSFICQNGSHLSMWDEQAFYFQHLLRFLKAV
;
A
#
# COMPACT_ATOMS: atom_id res chain seq x y z
N MET A 1 -19.26 15.32 -9.00
CA MET A 1 -19.74 14.09 -8.35
C MET A 1 -18.60 13.56 -7.50
N ASP A 2 -18.87 13.16 -6.27
CA ASP A 2 -17.82 12.66 -5.37
C ASP A 2 -17.34 11.29 -5.88
N ARG A 3 -16.01 11.10 -6.06
CA ARG A 3 -15.39 9.82 -6.49
C ARG A 3 -15.87 8.61 -5.67
N ARG A 4 -16.36 8.84 -4.46
CA ARG A 4 -16.97 7.83 -3.59
C ARG A 4 -18.25 7.21 -4.13
N ASN A 5 -19.00 7.92 -5.00
CA ASN A 5 -20.29 7.43 -5.50
C ASN A 5 -20.19 6.62 -6.80
N PHE A 6 -19.11 6.77 -7.57
CA PHE A 6 -18.97 6.05 -8.84
C PHE A 6 -18.62 4.57 -8.63
N LEU A 7 -17.73 4.26 -7.71
CA LEU A 7 -17.36 2.87 -7.41
C LEU A 7 -18.47 2.07 -6.69
N ALA A 8 -19.40 2.77 -6.01
CA ALA A 8 -20.54 2.11 -5.36
C ALA A 8 -21.66 1.72 -6.34
N THR A 9 -21.74 2.35 -7.53
CA THR A 9 -22.85 2.13 -8.48
C THR A 9 -22.56 1.00 -9.48
N SER A 10 -21.30 0.63 -9.68
CA SER A 10 -20.92 -0.39 -10.67
C SER A 10 -20.97 -1.84 -10.16
N VAL A 11 -21.22 -2.09 -8.89
CA VAL A 11 -21.21 -3.44 -8.28
C VAL A 11 -22.61 -3.96 -7.93
N VAL A 12 -23.70 -3.22 -8.14
CA VAL A 12 -25.06 -3.62 -7.73
C VAL A 12 -26.00 -3.80 -8.92
N SER A 13 -25.57 -4.43 -9.99
CA SER A 13 -26.47 -4.85 -11.07
C SER A 13 -26.21 -6.30 -11.52
N ALA A 14 -26.41 -7.25 -10.64
CA ALA A 14 -26.77 -8.62 -11.01
C ALA A 14 -27.30 -9.38 -9.78
N VAL A 15 -28.53 -9.77 -9.88
CA VAL A 15 -29.36 -10.73 -9.12
C VAL A 15 -30.50 -10.07 -8.31
N ALA A 16 -31.59 -9.78 -9.02
CA ALA A 16 -32.94 -9.80 -8.48
C ALA A 16 -33.68 -10.97 -9.14
N GLY A 17 -33.60 -12.14 -8.55
CA GLY A 17 -34.46 -13.27 -8.83
C GLY A 17 -35.50 -13.38 -7.71
N THR A 18 -36.73 -13.00 -8.02
CA THR A 18 -37.91 -13.17 -7.17
C THR A 18 -38.23 -14.65 -7.01
N VAL A 19 -38.23 -15.15 -5.78
CA VAL A 19 -38.93 -16.38 -5.39
C VAL A 19 -39.91 -16.03 -4.30
N ALA A 20 -41.20 -16.05 -4.64
CA ALA A 20 -42.29 -16.03 -3.70
C ALA A 20 -42.40 -17.43 -3.06
N GLY A 21 -42.30 -17.49 -1.72
CA GLY A 21 -42.50 -18.72 -0.95
C GLY A 21 -43.27 -18.42 0.34
N THR A 22 -44.39 -19.06 0.48
CA THR A 22 -45.44 -18.99 1.50
C THR A 22 -44.93 -19.21 2.93
N ALA A 23 -45.39 -18.36 3.85
CA ALA A 23 -45.18 -18.52 5.27
C ALA A 23 -45.97 -19.70 5.81
N SER A 24 -45.28 -20.65 6.46
CA SER A 24 -45.87 -21.59 7.39
C SER A 24 -45.29 -21.38 8.79
N SER A 25 -46.18 -21.12 9.75
CA SER A 25 -45.86 -21.00 11.17
C SER A 25 -45.47 -22.35 11.75
N GLY A 26 -44.20 -22.56 12.02
CA GLY A 26 -43.68 -23.70 12.75
C GLY A 26 -43.07 -23.27 14.08
N ALA A 27 -43.54 -23.83 15.18
CA ALA A 27 -43.05 -23.58 16.52
C ALA A 27 -41.54 -23.85 16.64
N ALA A 28 -40.81 -22.89 17.20
CA ALA A 28 -39.38 -23.02 17.48
C ALA A 28 -39.17 -24.10 18.57
N VAL A 29 -38.68 -25.26 18.19
CA VAL A 29 -38.11 -26.24 19.12
C VAL A 29 -36.72 -25.74 19.48
N ALA A 30 -36.50 -25.45 20.76
CA ALA A 30 -35.19 -25.08 21.28
C ALA A 30 -34.19 -26.21 21.02
N ALA A 31 -33.13 -25.92 20.27
CA ALA A 31 -32.04 -26.84 20.08
C ALA A 31 -31.33 -27.10 21.42
N PRO A 32 -30.96 -28.36 21.74
CA PRO A 32 -30.24 -28.66 22.97
C PRO A 32 -28.87 -27.94 22.96
N ALA A 33 -28.52 -27.33 24.11
CA ALA A 33 -27.22 -26.71 24.32
C ALA A 33 -26.11 -27.74 24.03
N ARG A 34 -25.24 -27.45 23.08
CA ARG A 34 -24.03 -28.24 22.83
C ARG A 34 -23.16 -28.19 24.09
N PRO A 35 -22.71 -29.36 24.62
CA PRO A 35 -21.70 -29.32 25.68
C PRO A 35 -20.44 -28.64 25.17
N ALA A 36 -19.87 -27.76 25.99
CA ALA A 36 -18.59 -27.17 25.73
C ALA A 36 -17.51 -28.28 25.72
N GLY A 37 -17.26 -28.82 24.53
CA GLY A 37 -16.20 -29.78 24.29
C GLY A 37 -14.89 -28.97 24.23
N GLY A 38 -14.06 -29.07 25.24
CA GLY A 38 -12.68 -28.63 25.19
C GLY A 38 -11.96 -29.40 24.08
N VAL A 39 -11.31 -28.68 23.17
CA VAL A 39 -10.33 -29.25 22.25
C VAL A 39 -9.06 -29.46 23.07
N ASP A 40 -8.57 -30.68 23.09
CA ASP A 40 -7.51 -31.24 23.90
C ASP A 40 -6.49 -30.20 24.45
N GLY A 41 -6.54 -29.96 25.78
CA GLY A 41 -5.47 -29.31 26.53
C GLY A 41 -5.37 -27.78 26.42
N ILE A 42 -6.27 -27.11 25.71
CA ILE A 42 -6.26 -25.64 25.61
C ILE A 42 -7.29 -25.07 26.61
N THR A 43 -6.81 -24.58 27.75
CA THR A 43 -7.64 -23.82 28.68
C THR A 43 -7.73 -22.37 28.17
N VAL A 44 -8.88 -22.01 27.63
CA VAL A 44 -9.17 -20.59 27.34
C VAL A 44 -9.66 -19.96 28.64
N THR A 45 -8.76 -19.26 29.34
CA THR A 45 -9.15 -18.39 30.46
C THR A 45 -9.89 -17.17 29.88
N GLN A 46 -11.14 -16.98 30.27
CA GLN A 46 -11.84 -15.74 29.98
C GLN A 46 -11.11 -14.60 30.73
N PRO A 47 -10.70 -13.53 30.02
CA PRO A 47 -10.20 -12.33 30.66
C PRO A 47 -11.30 -11.68 31.52
N ASP A 48 -10.92 -10.96 32.56
CA ASP A 48 -11.85 -10.23 33.40
C ASP A 48 -12.79 -9.31 32.57
N GLY A 49 -14.00 -9.04 33.06
CA GLY A 49 -15.08 -8.41 32.29
C GLY A 49 -14.85 -6.94 31.91
N LEU A 50 -13.71 -6.33 32.26
CA LEU A 50 -13.36 -4.94 31.91
C LEU A 50 -12.67 -4.84 30.53
N ASN A 51 -12.19 -5.94 30.00
CA ASN A 51 -11.62 -6.04 28.66
C ASN A 51 -12.28 -7.19 27.93
N PRO A 52 -13.48 -6.99 27.34
CA PRO A 52 -14.17 -8.05 26.63
C PRO A 52 -13.29 -8.63 25.53
N PRO A 53 -13.03 -9.95 25.53
CA PRO A 53 -12.04 -10.57 24.66
C PRO A 53 -12.35 -10.46 23.16
N GLY A 54 -13.62 -10.24 22.81
CA GLY A 54 -14.04 -10.11 21.41
C GLY A 54 -13.70 -8.78 20.75
N ILE A 55 -13.18 -7.81 21.51
CA ILE A 55 -12.88 -6.46 20.99
C ILE A 55 -11.37 -6.24 20.86
N ARG A 56 -10.55 -7.18 21.27
CA ARG A 56 -9.12 -7.14 20.95
C ARG A 56 -8.94 -7.48 19.47
N THR A 57 -8.86 -6.45 18.63
CA THR A 57 -8.24 -6.62 17.33
C THR A 57 -6.78 -6.96 17.59
N ALA A 58 -6.47 -8.25 17.61
CA ALA A 58 -5.15 -8.75 17.93
C ALA A 58 -4.10 -7.98 17.13
N GLY A 59 -3.12 -7.38 17.83
CA GLY A 59 -2.02 -6.67 17.20
C GLY A 59 -2.24 -5.19 16.87
N VAL A 60 -3.45 -4.64 17.00
CA VAL A 60 -3.67 -3.19 16.77
C VAL A 60 -3.12 -2.35 17.91
N ARG A 61 -2.39 -1.30 17.55
CA ARG A 61 -1.84 -0.31 18.46
C ARG A 61 -1.88 1.07 17.82
N MET A 62 -2.38 2.06 18.58
CA MET A 62 -2.29 3.47 18.19
C MET A 62 -0.95 4.02 18.70
N VAL A 63 -0.11 4.50 17.78
CA VAL A 63 1.21 5.05 18.09
C VAL A 63 1.15 6.57 18.05
N PRO A 64 1.57 7.28 19.13
CA PRO A 64 1.62 8.74 19.12
C PRO A 64 2.69 9.25 18.14
N VAL A 65 2.34 10.28 17.38
CA VAL A 65 3.20 10.96 16.41
C VAL A 65 3.02 12.49 16.50
N VAL A 66 3.92 13.24 15.86
CA VAL A 66 3.95 14.71 15.91
C VAL A 66 4.02 15.18 17.37
N GLY A 67 5.03 14.69 18.09
CA GLY A 67 5.21 15.02 19.51
C GLY A 67 4.05 14.56 20.42
N GLY A 68 3.27 13.57 19.99
CA GLY A 68 2.12 13.02 20.73
C GLY A 68 0.79 13.72 20.44
N LYS A 69 0.76 14.71 19.54
CA LYS A 69 -0.47 15.45 19.18
C LYS A 69 -1.49 14.58 18.46
N TYR A 70 -1.03 13.63 17.64
CA TYR A 70 -1.86 12.72 16.86
C TYR A 70 -1.43 11.28 17.08
N LYS A 71 -2.26 10.34 16.59
CA LYS A 71 -1.98 8.91 16.67
C LYS A 71 -2.14 8.28 15.29
N VAL A 72 -1.23 7.39 14.95
CA VAL A 72 -1.33 6.54 13.77
C VAL A 72 -1.70 5.12 14.17
N TRP A 73 -2.55 4.51 13.36
CA TRP A 73 -2.97 3.14 13.52
C TRP A 73 -1.89 2.19 13.01
N THR A 74 -1.61 1.17 13.80
CA THR A 74 -0.70 0.08 13.43
C THR A 74 -1.33 -1.27 13.72
N LYS A 75 -0.97 -2.30 12.93
CA LYS A 75 -1.43 -3.67 13.15
C LYS A 75 -0.27 -4.64 12.96
N LYS A 76 0.02 -5.41 14.00
CA LYS A 76 1.00 -6.49 13.96
C LYS A 76 0.34 -7.80 13.56
N ILE A 77 0.96 -8.54 12.63
CA ILE A 77 0.51 -9.85 12.19
C ILE A 77 1.70 -10.82 12.15
N GLY A 78 1.44 -12.06 12.52
CA GLY A 78 2.46 -13.10 12.57
C GLY A 78 3.41 -12.96 13.76
N SER A 79 4.44 -13.80 13.76
CA SER A 79 5.52 -13.82 14.74
C SER A 79 6.76 -14.44 14.11
N GLY A 80 7.94 -13.98 14.51
CA GLY A 80 9.21 -14.52 14.01
C GLY A 80 10.38 -13.61 14.27
N PRO A 81 11.60 -14.08 13.95
CA PRO A 81 12.83 -13.33 14.18
C PRO A 81 13.04 -12.18 13.18
N VAL A 82 12.40 -12.26 12.01
CA VAL A 82 12.42 -11.21 11.00
C VAL A 82 11.18 -10.36 11.18
N LYS A 83 11.38 -9.06 11.40
CA LYS A 83 10.31 -8.07 11.54
C LYS A 83 10.29 -7.18 10.32
N VAL A 84 9.12 -6.93 9.75
CA VAL A 84 8.94 -6.09 8.55
C VAL A 84 7.95 -4.98 8.86
N LEU A 85 8.36 -3.72 8.72
CA LEU A 85 7.45 -2.57 8.72
C LEU A 85 7.09 -2.23 7.29
N LEU A 86 5.79 -2.16 7.00
CA LEU A 86 5.25 -1.93 5.66
C LEU A 86 4.81 -0.47 5.51
N LEU A 87 5.43 0.25 4.58
CA LEU A 87 5.06 1.61 4.19
C LEU A 87 4.19 1.56 2.94
N HIS A 88 2.93 1.99 3.06
CA HIS A 88 2.02 2.06 1.93
C HIS A 88 2.30 3.23 0.99
N GLY A 89 1.74 3.15 -0.22
CA GLY A 89 1.84 4.13 -1.29
C GLY A 89 0.84 5.30 -1.18
N GLY A 90 0.59 5.91 -2.28
CA GLY A 90 -0.16 7.13 -2.47
C GLY A 90 0.80 8.25 -2.90
N PRO A 91 1.07 9.28 -2.08
CA PRO A 91 0.72 9.49 -0.67
C PRO A 91 -0.80 9.61 -0.42
N GLY A 92 -1.21 9.36 0.81
CA GLY A 92 -2.62 9.49 1.15
C GLY A 92 -3.48 8.22 0.96
N PHE A 93 -2.88 7.07 0.58
CA PHE A 93 -3.57 5.78 0.50
C PHE A 93 -3.64 5.10 1.87
N THR A 94 -3.98 3.82 1.90
CA THR A 94 -4.08 3.00 3.11
C THR A 94 -3.29 1.71 2.95
N HIS A 95 -3.16 0.93 4.03
CA HIS A 95 -2.45 -0.36 4.01
C HIS A 95 -3.17 -1.46 3.22
N GLU A 96 -4.47 -1.33 2.94
CA GLU A 96 -5.35 -2.42 2.50
C GLU A 96 -4.82 -3.17 1.28
N TYR A 97 -4.31 -2.49 0.28
CA TYR A 97 -3.75 -3.17 -0.90
C TYR A 97 -2.48 -3.99 -0.59
N LEU A 98 -1.83 -3.77 0.56
CA LEU A 98 -0.71 -4.59 1.03
C LEU A 98 -1.18 -5.87 1.76
N GLU A 99 -2.49 -6.09 1.94
CA GLU A 99 -3.03 -7.28 2.62
C GLU A 99 -2.65 -8.61 1.93
N ALA A 100 -2.25 -8.57 0.66
CA ALA A 100 -1.64 -9.74 0.01
C ALA A 100 -0.47 -10.33 0.80
N MET A 101 0.27 -9.51 1.59
CA MET A 101 1.37 -9.94 2.44
C MET A 101 0.93 -10.94 3.51
N GLU A 102 -0.31 -10.87 4.00
CA GLU A 102 -0.84 -11.75 5.07
C GLU A 102 -0.87 -13.23 4.67
N SER A 103 -1.06 -13.49 3.38
CA SER A 103 -1.08 -14.85 2.85
C SER A 103 0.29 -15.52 2.80
N PHE A 104 1.38 -14.77 2.91
CA PHE A 104 2.74 -15.28 2.68
C PHE A 104 3.71 -15.07 3.84
N LEU A 105 3.77 -13.86 4.40
CA LEU A 105 4.78 -13.51 5.39
C LEU A 105 4.61 -14.25 6.73
N PRO A 106 3.41 -14.29 7.34
CA PRO A 106 3.21 -14.99 8.61
C PRO A 106 3.49 -16.48 8.52
N GLN A 107 3.08 -17.12 7.41
CA GLN A 107 3.32 -18.54 7.17
C GLN A 107 4.82 -18.86 6.99
N ALA A 108 5.62 -17.88 6.58
CA ALA A 108 7.06 -17.99 6.47
C ALA A 108 7.81 -17.70 7.79
N GLY A 109 7.11 -17.49 8.90
CA GLY A 109 7.68 -17.13 10.20
C GLY A 109 8.20 -15.68 10.24
N ILE A 110 7.54 -14.78 9.57
CA ILE A 110 7.88 -13.35 9.53
C ILE A 110 6.81 -12.57 10.30
N GLU A 111 7.26 -11.70 11.18
CA GLU A 111 6.41 -10.74 11.90
C GLU A 111 6.31 -9.46 11.09
N MET A 112 5.11 -9.05 10.70
CA MET A 112 4.89 -7.87 9.87
C MET A 112 4.03 -6.84 10.58
N TYR A 113 4.23 -5.58 10.23
CA TYR A 113 3.52 -4.44 10.77
C TYR A 113 2.99 -3.58 9.64
N TYR A 114 1.68 -3.43 9.59
CA TYR A 114 1.06 -2.33 8.86
C TYR A 114 1.08 -1.06 9.69
N TYR A 115 1.09 0.08 9.03
CA TYR A 115 0.59 1.30 9.63
C TYR A 115 -0.06 2.18 8.56
N ASP A 116 -1.19 2.79 8.90
CA ASP A 116 -1.76 3.86 8.11
C ASP A 116 -1.07 5.16 8.50
N GLN A 117 -0.46 5.85 7.52
CA GLN A 117 0.23 7.10 7.76
C GLN A 117 -0.75 8.18 8.25
N LEU A 118 -0.28 9.19 8.95
CA LEU A 118 -1.14 10.27 9.45
C LEU A 118 -1.95 10.91 8.31
N GLY A 119 -3.25 11.05 8.53
CA GLY A 119 -4.19 11.50 7.52
C GLY A 119 -4.77 10.38 6.65
N CYS A 120 -4.40 9.11 6.89
CA CYS A 120 -4.82 7.96 6.10
C CYS A 120 -5.60 6.95 6.93
N GLY A 121 -6.56 6.28 6.30
CA GLY A 121 -7.25 5.11 6.84
C GLY A 121 -7.73 5.25 8.27
N ASN A 122 -7.22 4.36 9.13
CA ASN A 122 -7.59 4.26 10.55
C ASN A 122 -6.81 5.20 11.48
N SER A 123 -5.87 5.98 10.94
CA SER A 123 -5.10 6.99 11.70
C SER A 123 -5.88 8.27 11.90
N ASP A 124 -5.42 9.13 12.82
CA ASP A 124 -5.98 10.48 12.97
C ASP A 124 -5.87 11.22 11.64
N GLN A 125 -6.91 12.01 11.32
CA GLN A 125 -7.03 12.71 10.04
C GLN A 125 -7.14 14.22 10.25
N PRO A 126 -6.03 14.90 10.64
CA PRO A 126 -6.01 16.35 10.77
C PRO A 126 -6.23 17.03 9.41
N ASP A 127 -6.92 18.17 9.42
CA ASP A 127 -7.03 19.04 8.25
C ASP A 127 -5.98 20.15 8.34
N ASP A 128 -4.69 19.76 8.23
CA ASP A 128 -3.55 20.65 8.36
C ASP A 128 -2.53 20.40 7.25
N PRO A 129 -2.57 21.18 6.16
CA PRO A 129 -1.68 21.01 5.01
C PRO A 129 -0.17 21.11 5.35
N SER A 130 0.19 21.76 6.45
CA SER A 130 1.59 21.86 6.88
C SER A 130 2.20 20.52 7.27
N LEU A 131 1.36 19.53 7.56
CA LEU A 131 1.76 18.16 7.91
C LEU A 131 2.07 17.29 6.69
N TRP A 132 1.66 17.69 5.49
CA TRP A 132 1.80 16.88 4.28
C TRP A 132 3.10 17.18 3.55
N THR A 133 4.21 16.81 4.17
CA THR A 133 5.56 17.00 3.65
C THR A 133 6.44 15.78 3.86
N LEU A 134 7.38 15.53 2.96
CA LEU A 134 8.30 14.39 3.05
C LEU A 134 9.11 14.39 4.37
N PRO A 135 9.70 15.51 4.83
CA PRO A 135 10.43 15.50 6.12
C PRO A 135 9.55 15.10 7.30
N ARG A 136 8.31 15.57 7.37
CA ARG A 136 7.40 15.22 8.45
C ARG A 136 7.03 13.73 8.42
N TYR A 137 6.76 13.15 7.26
CA TYR A 137 6.50 11.71 7.15
C TYR A 137 7.74 10.86 7.46
N LEU A 138 8.94 11.35 7.16
CA LEU A 138 10.18 10.69 7.58
C LEU A 138 10.32 10.64 9.11
N GLU A 139 10.02 11.75 9.81
CA GLU A 139 9.97 11.79 11.28
C GLU A 139 8.92 10.81 11.83
N GLU A 140 7.75 10.72 11.20
CA GLU A 140 6.68 9.80 11.58
C GLU A 140 7.13 8.34 11.51
N VAL A 141 7.86 7.92 10.47
CA VAL A 141 8.40 6.56 10.39
C VAL A 141 9.29 6.26 11.61
N GLU A 142 10.11 7.23 12.03
CA GLU A 142 10.98 7.08 13.21
C GLU A 142 10.18 7.05 14.52
N GLU A 143 9.11 7.84 14.65
CA GLU A 143 8.19 7.80 15.80
C GLU A 143 7.46 6.45 15.87
N VAL A 144 6.98 5.94 14.71
CA VAL A 144 6.35 4.62 14.61
C VAL A 144 7.32 3.50 14.98
N ARG A 145 8.55 3.54 14.45
CA ARG A 145 9.60 2.58 14.82
C ARG A 145 9.80 2.53 16.34
N ARG A 146 9.97 3.69 16.98
CA ARG A 146 10.15 3.78 18.45
C ARG A 146 8.92 3.30 19.20
N GLY A 147 7.74 3.73 18.76
CA GLY A 147 6.47 3.36 19.36
C GLY A 147 6.20 1.86 19.31
N LEU A 148 6.64 1.17 18.28
CA LEU A 148 6.55 -0.28 18.11
C LEU A 148 7.73 -1.04 18.74
N GLY A 149 8.80 -0.36 19.14
CA GLY A 149 10.02 -0.98 19.66
C GLY A 149 10.76 -1.78 18.60
N LEU A 150 10.78 -1.30 17.35
CA LEU A 150 11.44 -1.97 16.24
C LEU A 150 12.92 -1.59 16.19
N GLU A 151 13.78 -2.57 16.40
CA GLU A 151 15.22 -2.49 16.19
C GLU A 151 15.65 -3.64 15.28
N ASN A 152 16.62 -3.41 14.42
CA ASN A 152 17.14 -4.41 13.49
C ASN A 152 16.03 -5.08 12.66
N PHE A 153 15.22 -4.27 12.01
CA PHE A 153 14.04 -4.68 11.24
C PHE A 153 14.23 -4.44 9.74
N VAL A 154 13.38 -5.03 8.93
CA VAL A 154 13.30 -4.76 7.49
C VAL A 154 12.25 -3.66 7.27
N LEU A 155 12.63 -2.61 6.55
CA LEU A 155 11.70 -1.61 6.06
C LEU A 155 11.30 -1.97 4.63
N TYR A 156 10.02 -2.15 4.41
CA TYR A 156 9.45 -2.37 3.09
C TYR A 156 8.66 -1.11 2.68
N GLY A 157 8.99 -0.53 1.55
CA GLY A 157 8.25 0.60 0.99
C GLY A 157 7.80 0.33 -0.44
N HIS A 158 6.51 0.54 -0.70
CA HIS A 158 5.91 0.42 -2.02
C HIS A 158 5.48 1.79 -2.53
N SER A 159 5.79 2.11 -3.80
CA SER A 159 5.40 3.39 -4.41
C SER A 159 5.90 4.57 -3.57
N TRP A 160 5.07 5.53 -3.18
CA TRP A 160 5.41 6.58 -2.22
C TRP A 160 6.12 6.05 -0.95
N GLY A 161 5.70 4.88 -0.43
CA GLY A 161 6.42 4.21 0.66
C GLY A 161 7.87 3.87 0.31
N GLY A 162 8.18 3.68 -0.97
CA GLY A 162 9.56 3.51 -1.47
C GLY A 162 10.39 4.77 -1.36
N ILE A 163 9.81 5.96 -1.61
CA ILE A 163 10.45 7.26 -1.35
C ILE A 163 10.80 7.38 0.13
N LEU A 164 9.82 7.12 1.02
CA LEU A 164 10.05 7.12 2.47
C LEU A 164 11.12 6.11 2.88
N GLY A 165 11.14 4.92 2.27
CA GLY A 165 12.15 3.90 2.53
C GLY A 165 13.57 4.36 2.16
N ILE A 166 13.74 5.02 1.00
CA ILE A 166 15.02 5.62 0.57
C ILE A 166 15.45 6.70 1.55
N GLU A 167 14.58 7.66 1.86
CA GLU A 167 14.89 8.72 2.82
C GLU A 167 15.24 8.16 4.21
N TYR A 168 14.47 7.19 4.68
CA TYR A 168 14.74 6.56 5.96
C TYR A 168 16.10 5.86 5.97
N ALA A 169 16.46 5.15 4.92
CA ALA A 169 17.77 4.53 4.82
C ALA A 169 18.90 5.55 4.79
N LEU A 170 18.76 6.65 4.05
CA LEU A 170 19.77 7.71 4.01
C LEU A 170 20.04 8.37 5.38
N HIS A 171 19.05 8.40 6.27
CA HIS A 171 19.15 9.07 7.57
C HIS A 171 19.27 8.10 8.77
N HIS A 172 18.68 6.91 8.68
CA HIS A 172 18.44 6.02 9.81
C HIS A 172 18.80 4.55 9.56
N GLN A 173 19.57 4.21 8.50
CA GLN A 173 19.87 2.82 8.11
C GLN A 173 20.53 1.97 9.23
N ARG A 174 21.09 2.60 10.29
CA ARG A 174 21.65 1.87 11.45
C ARG A 174 20.62 1.03 12.19
N HIS A 175 19.33 1.32 12.05
CA HIS A 175 18.22 0.57 12.65
C HIS A 175 17.71 -0.54 11.74
N LEU A 176 18.14 -0.54 10.47
CA LEU A 176 17.65 -1.48 9.47
C LEU A 176 18.51 -2.74 9.41
N ARG A 177 17.84 -3.87 9.33
CA ARG A 177 18.40 -5.17 8.93
C ARG A 177 18.39 -5.33 7.41
N GLY A 178 17.40 -4.77 6.75
CA GLY A 178 17.23 -4.75 5.30
C GLY A 178 16.28 -3.66 4.85
N LEU A 179 16.35 -3.33 3.57
CA LEU A 179 15.46 -2.39 2.90
C LEU A 179 14.85 -3.07 1.67
N VAL A 180 13.56 -2.91 1.46
CA VAL A 180 12.87 -3.29 0.22
C VAL A 180 12.26 -2.05 -0.40
N ILE A 181 12.62 -1.74 -1.63
CA ILE A 181 12.05 -0.67 -2.45
C ILE A 181 11.26 -1.35 -3.56
N SER A 182 9.94 -1.31 -3.46
CA SER A 182 9.05 -1.95 -4.42
C SER A 182 8.35 -0.92 -5.29
N ASN A 183 8.55 -1.03 -6.59
CA ASN A 183 7.83 -0.25 -7.59
C ASN A 183 7.95 1.27 -7.38
N MET A 184 9.20 1.75 -7.18
CA MET A 184 9.50 3.19 -7.06
C MET A 184 10.94 3.52 -7.51
N ALA A 185 11.06 4.47 -8.41
CA ALA A 185 12.35 5.00 -8.87
C ALA A 185 12.97 5.97 -7.85
N ALA A 186 14.27 6.24 -7.97
CA ALA A 186 14.98 7.16 -7.08
C ALA A 186 14.84 8.65 -7.47
N GLY A 187 13.85 8.99 -8.30
CA GLY A 187 13.62 10.37 -8.69
C GLY A 187 12.39 10.56 -9.58
N MET A 188 11.79 11.76 -9.47
CA MET A 188 10.54 12.10 -10.16
C MET A 188 10.72 12.31 -11.66
N GLN A 189 11.90 12.71 -12.12
CA GLN A 189 12.15 12.84 -13.56
C GLN A 189 12.12 11.49 -14.28
N ALA A 190 12.63 10.43 -13.65
CA ALA A 190 12.55 9.07 -14.16
C ALA A 190 11.09 8.60 -14.24
N TYR A 191 10.32 8.84 -13.19
CA TYR A 191 8.91 8.54 -13.13
C TYR A 191 8.12 9.25 -14.26
N LEU A 192 8.26 10.58 -14.39
CA LEU A 192 7.57 11.34 -15.43
C LEU A 192 7.96 10.91 -16.85
N LYS A 193 9.21 10.56 -17.08
CA LYS A 193 9.66 10.02 -18.36
C LYS A 193 8.90 8.76 -18.73
N ARG A 194 8.74 7.83 -17.77
CA ARG A 194 8.07 6.56 -17.96
C ARG A 194 6.56 6.74 -18.18
N THR A 195 5.89 7.51 -17.33
CA THR A 195 4.44 7.76 -17.45
C THR A 195 4.09 8.47 -18.77
N ASN A 196 4.93 9.42 -19.22
CA ASN A 196 4.76 10.05 -20.53
C ASN A 196 4.92 9.02 -21.67
N ALA A 197 5.92 8.14 -21.60
CA ALA A 197 6.09 7.09 -22.59
C ALA A 197 4.90 6.11 -22.64
N ILE A 198 4.24 5.86 -21.52
CA ILE A 198 3.02 5.06 -21.44
C ILE A 198 1.84 5.79 -22.09
N LYS A 199 1.65 7.08 -21.80
CA LYS A 199 0.59 7.90 -22.44
C LYS A 199 0.72 7.89 -23.97
N GLN A 200 1.94 7.97 -24.49
CA GLN A 200 2.19 7.94 -25.95
C GLN A 200 1.83 6.61 -26.63
N GLN A 201 1.55 5.56 -25.87
CA GLN A 201 1.07 4.27 -26.42
C GLN A 201 -0.46 4.22 -26.60
N LEU A 202 -1.18 5.26 -26.15
CA LEU A 202 -2.63 5.36 -26.38
C LEU A 202 -2.94 5.54 -27.86
N PRO A 203 -4.12 5.10 -28.34
CA PRO A 203 -4.60 5.45 -29.68
C PRO A 203 -4.57 6.97 -29.90
N PRO A 204 -4.16 7.47 -31.07
CA PRO A 204 -3.95 8.92 -31.29
C PRO A 204 -5.13 9.81 -30.93
N ALA A 205 -6.36 9.38 -31.18
CA ALA A 205 -7.56 10.14 -30.84
C ALA A 205 -7.77 10.23 -29.32
N LEU A 206 -7.45 9.16 -28.58
CA LEU A 206 -7.58 9.10 -27.13
C LEU A 206 -6.47 9.91 -26.44
N LEU A 207 -5.25 9.85 -26.98
CA LEU A 207 -4.14 10.68 -26.53
C LEU A 207 -4.47 12.17 -26.69
N ALA A 208 -4.96 12.59 -27.86
CA ALA A 208 -5.36 13.97 -28.10
C ALA A 208 -6.49 14.43 -27.16
N GLN A 209 -7.44 13.56 -26.84
CA GLN A 209 -8.49 13.84 -25.85
C GLN A 209 -7.91 14.02 -24.46
N LEU A 210 -7.00 13.12 -24.05
CA LEU A 210 -6.34 13.19 -22.75
C LEU A 210 -5.54 14.50 -22.60
N GLU A 211 -4.71 14.83 -23.59
CA GLU A 211 -3.91 16.06 -23.61
C GLU A 211 -4.79 17.33 -23.59
N ALA A 212 -5.92 17.31 -24.29
CA ALA A 212 -6.88 18.42 -24.25
C ALA A 212 -7.55 18.59 -22.87
N LEU A 213 -7.78 17.51 -22.14
CA LEU A 213 -8.29 17.55 -20.76
C LEU A 213 -7.20 18.03 -19.79
N GLU A 214 -5.97 17.55 -19.93
CA GLU A 214 -4.82 17.98 -19.13
C GLU A 214 -4.53 19.49 -19.34
N ALA A 215 -4.57 19.98 -20.57
CA ALA A 215 -4.40 21.39 -20.89
C ALA A 215 -5.44 22.32 -20.27
N LYS A 216 -6.65 21.79 -19.96
CA LYS A 216 -7.72 22.50 -19.26
C LYS A 216 -7.72 22.24 -17.76
N GLU A 217 -6.74 21.51 -17.25
CA GLU A 217 -6.69 21.03 -15.86
C GLU A 217 -7.97 20.29 -15.43
N ALA A 218 -8.64 19.62 -16.37
CA ALA A 218 -9.93 18.94 -16.17
C ALA A 218 -9.76 17.54 -15.55
N TYR A 219 -8.87 17.40 -14.58
CA TYR A 219 -8.52 16.12 -13.94
C TYR A 219 -9.66 15.48 -13.15
N ASP A 220 -10.62 16.29 -12.70
CA ASP A 220 -11.81 15.82 -11.96
C ASP A 220 -13.01 15.57 -12.89
N SER A 221 -12.83 15.64 -14.23
CA SER A 221 -13.90 15.37 -15.19
C SER A 221 -14.17 13.87 -15.34
N PRO A 222 -15.44 13.47 -15.58
CA PRO A 222 -15.78 12.07 -15.85
C PRO A 222 -15.03 11.49 -17.04
N GLU A 223 -14.73 12.32 -18.05
CA GLU A 223 -14.01 11.92 -19.25
C GLU A 223 -12.54 11.58 -18.92
N TYR A 224 -11.88 12.38 -18.09
CA TYR A 224 -10.51 12.10 -17.64
C TYR A 224 -10.47 10.82 -16.78
N GLU A 225 -11.36 10.72 -15.81
CA GLU A 225 -11.47 9.54 -14.94
C GLU A 225 -11.71 8.27 -15.76
N LYS A 226 -12.58 8.34 -16.79
CA LYS A 226 -12.84 7.21 -17.68
C LYS A 226 -11.57 6.74 -18.41
N ILE A 227 -10.78 7.67 -18.97
CA ILE A 227 -9.52 7.32 -19.66
C ILE A 227 -8.55 6.66 -18.66
N MET A 228 -8.41 7.18 -17.45
CA MET A 228 -7.55 6.58 -16.44
C MET A 228 -8.01 5.16 -16.07
N MET A 229 -9.28 5.01 -15.73
CA MET A 229 -9.84 3.76 -15.20
C MET A 229 -10.03 2.66 -16.23
N GLU A 230 -10.30 2.99 -17.51
CA GLU A 230 -10.56 2.00 -18.53
C GLU A 230 -9.33 1.71 -19.41
N GLU A 231 -8.44 2.70 -19.61
CA GLU A 231 -7.37 2.58 -20.59
C GLU A 231 -5.95 2.53 -20.01
N LEU A 232 -5.69 3.20 -18.90
CA LEU A 232 -4.34 3.29 -18.34
C LEU A 232 -4.17 2.40 -17.10
N TYR A 233 -4.95 2.60 -16.05
CA TYR A 233 -4.78 1.89 -14.78
C TYR A 233 -4.88 0.36 -14.90
N PRO A 234 -5.79 -0.22 -15.71
CA PRO A 234 -5.83 -1.67 -15.90
C PRO A 234 -4.59 -2.25 -16.60
N LYS A 235 -3.75 -1.41 -17.17
CA LYS A 235 -2.53 -1.84 -17.87
C LYS A 235 -1.28 -1.70 -16.98
N VAL A 236 -1.25 -0.68 -16.11
CA VAL A 236 -0.04 -0.30 -15.38
C VAL A 236 -0.15 -0.34 -13.86
N ILE A 237 -1.36 -0.18 -13.28
CA ILE A 237 -1.55 -0.21 -11.83
C ILE A 237 -1.86 -1.61 -11.34
N CYS A 238 -2.96 -2.22 -11.82
CA CYS A 238 -3.33 -3.59 -11.49
C CYS A 238 -4.00 -4.25 -12.68
N ARG A 239 -3.43 -5.36 -13.16
CA ARG A 239 -3.85 -6.05 -14.38
C ARG A 239 -4.86 -7.16 -14.14
N ILE A 240 -5.15 -7.48 -12.89
CA ILE A 240 -6.25 -8.38 -12.52
C ILE A 240 -7.58 -7.64 -12.66
N GLN A 241 -8.54 -8.28 -13.34
CA GLN A 241 -9.87 -7.72 -13.48
C GLN A 241 -10.94 -8.77 -13.10
N PRO A 242 -11.95 -8.41 -12.28
CA PRO A 242 -12.04 -7.13 -11.54
C PRO A 242 -10.89 -6.96 -10.53
N TRP A 243 -10.60 -5.73 -10.13
CA TRP A 243 -9.57 -5.50 -9.12
C TRP A 243 -9.92 -6.21 -7.82
N PRO A 244 -8.90 -6.73 -7.09
CA PRO A 244 -9.09 -7.29 -5.75
C PRO A 244 -9.77 -6.29 -4.81
N ASP A 245 -10.64 -6.76 -3.93
CA ASP A 245 -11.39 -5.89 -3.01
C ASP A 245 -10.48 -4.97 -2.19
N ALA A 246 -9.35 -5.48 -1.71
CA ALA A 246 -8.35 -4.72 -0.95
C ALA A 246 -7.78 -3.52 -1.74
N VAL A 247 -7.55 -3.68 -3.05
CA VAL A 247 -7.14 -2.59 -3.95
C VAL A 247 -8.26 -1.57 -4.10
N GLY A 248 -9.49 -2.04 -4.31
CA GLY A 248 -10.67 -1.17 -4.38
C GLY A 248 -10.92 -0.41 -3.08
N GLN A 249 -10.70 -1.03 -1.90
CA GLN A 249 -10.83 -0.38 -0.60
C GLN A 249 -9.82 0.76 -0.44
N THR A 250 -8.56 0.51 -0.76
CA THR A 250 -7.51 1.55 -0.70
C THR A 250 -7.87 2.80 -1.50
N LEU A 251 -8.43 2.64 -2.71
CA LEU A 251 -8.85 3.78 -3.52
C LEU A 251 -10.06 4.51 -2.92
N ARG A 252 -11.01 3.77 -2.34
CA ARG A 252 -12.17 4.38 -1.66
C ARG A 252 -11.79 5.17 -0.41
N HIS A 253 -10.76 4.73 0.30
CA HIS A 253 -10.27 5.35 1.53
C HIS A 253 -9.15 6.37 1.30
N ALA A 254 -8.77 6.62 0.04
CA ALA A 254 -7.70 7.57 -0.28
C ALA A 254 -8.02 9.00 0.19
N ASN A 255 -7.05 9.63 0.84
CA ASN A 255 -7.12 11.04 1.18
C ASN A 255 -6.62 11.90 0.02
N ASN A 256 -7.55 12.33 -0.83
CA ASN A 256 -7.23 13.12 -2.01
C ASN A 256 -6.60 14.49 -1.69
N LYS A 257 -6.78 15.05 -0.48
CA LYS A 257 -6.12 16.31 -0.09
C LYS A 257 -4.61 16.10 0.02
N ILE A 258 -4.18 15.03 0.68
CA ILE A 258 -2.78 14.65 0.80
C ILE A 258 -2.21 14.33 -0.58
N TYR A 259 -2.91 13.46 -1.32
CA TYR A 259 -2.50 13.04 -2.65
C TYR A 259 -2.27 14.25 -3.57
N ASN A 260 -3.24 15.12 -3.71
CA ASN A 260 -3.16 16.30 -4.58
C ASN A 260 -2.05 17.27 -4.18
N GLN A 261 -1.81 17.45 -2.87
CA GLN A 261 -0.76 18.34 -2.39
C GLN A 261 0.64 17.79 -2.64
N MET A 262 0.84 16.47 -2.48
CA MET A 262 2.17 15.87 -2.50
C MET A 262 2.54 15.31 -3.87
N GLN A 263 1.64 14.58 -4.51
CA GLN A 263 1.80 14.00 -5.85
C GLN A 263 1.34 14.97 -6.93
N GLY A 264 0.08 15.34 -6.89
CA GLY A 264 -0.63 16.06 -7.92
C GLY A 264 -2.00 15.44 -8.15
N LYS A 265 -2.71 15.89 -9.18
CA LYS A 265 -4.09 15.45 -9.44
C LYS A 265 -4.20 14.11 -10.20
N SER A 266 -3.09 13.50 -10.59
CA SER A 266 -3.07 12.27 -11.38
C SER A 266 -1.77 11.51 -11.16
N GLU A 267 -1.80 10.18 -11.29
CA GLU A 267 -0.61 9.32 -11.32
C GLU A 267 0.32 9.67 -12.50
N PHE A 268 -0.22 10.23 -13.58
CA PHE A 268 0.54 10.60 -14.77
C PHE A 268 1.03 12.06 -14.75
N LEU A 269 0.94 12.73 -13.58
CA LEU A 269 1.29 14.13 -13.43
C LEU A 269 1.87 14.40 -12.04
N MET A 270 3.12 14.85 -12.00
CA MET A 270 3.81 15.22 -10.77
C MET A 270 3.87 16.74 -10.63
N THR A 271 2.89 17.32 -9.94
CA THR A 271 2.81 18.79 -9.71
C THR A 271 2.84 19.16 -8.23
N GLY A 272 2.75 18.17 -7.35
CA GLY A 272 2.79 18.38 -5.91
C GLY A 272 4.17 18.74 -5.37
N ASN A 273 4.29 18.76 -4.05
CA ASN A 273 5.56 19.15 -3.39
C ASN A 273 6.67 18.10 -3.51
N LEU A 274 6.39 16.91 -4.07
CA LEU A 274 7.39 15.89 -4.39
C LEU A 274 8.04 16.07 -5.77
N LYS A 275 7.56 16.99 -6.59
CA LYS A 275 7.95 17.14 -8.02
C LYS A 275 9.46 17.23 -8.29
N ASP A 276 10.22 17.76 -7.34
CA ASP A 276 11.67 17.99 -7.47
C ASP A 276 12.50 16.96 -6.67
N TRP A 277 11.86 15.88 -6.18
CA TRP A 277 12.57 14.88 -5.41
C TRP A 277 13.45 14.00 -6.31
N GLU A 278 14.76 13.97 -6.02
CA GLU A 278 15.79 13.19 -6.72
C GLU A 278 16.82 12.67 -5.73
N ARG A 279 17.19 11.36 -5.82
CA ARG A 279 18.15 10.70 -4.92
C ARG A 279 19.14 9.79 -5.63
N TRP A 280 19.19 9.83 -6.96
CA TRP A 280 20.09 8.98 -7.73
C TRP A 280 21.55 9.10 -7.27
N ASP A 281 22.04 10.30 -7.07
CA ASP A 281 23.39 10.61 -6.66
C ASP A 281 23.76 10.13 -5.24
N ARG A 282 22.76 9.88 -4.40
CA ARG A 282 22.91 9.49 -3.01
C ARG A 282 22.69 7.99 -2.74
N LEU A 283 22.24 7.20 -3.72
CA LEU A 283 21.99 5.77 -3.54
C LEU A 283 23.21 5.00 -3.04
N HIS A 284 24.41 5.43 -3.43
CA HIS A 284 25.67 4.82 -2.96
C HIS A 284 25.92 4.94 -1.45
N GLU A 285 25.20 5.83 -0.74
CA GLU A 285 25.25 5.98 0.71
C GLU A 285 24.46 4.91 1.45
N ILE A 286 23.51 4.24 0.79
CA ILE A 286 22.69 3.15 1.37
C ILE A 286 23.53 1.87 1.41
N LYS A 287 24.00 1.51 2.61
CA LYS A 287 24.87 0.36 2.85
C LYS A 287 24.13 -0.87 3.35
N VAL A 288 22.92 -0.69 3.89
CA VAL A 288 22.08 -1.79 4.34
C VAL A 288 21.72 -2.71 3.17
N LYS A 289 21.59 -4.01 3.44
CA LYS A 289 21.18 -4.99 2.42
C LYS A 289 19.84 -4.58 1.82
N THR A 290 19.78 -4.38 0.51
CA THR A 290 18.62 -3.80 -0.18
C THR A 290 18.12 -4.70 -1.30
N LEU A 291 16.80 -4.73 -1.46
CA LEU A 291 16.12 -5.34 -2.59
C LEU A 291 15.31 -4.27 -3.32
N THR A 292 15.52 -4.12 -4.63
CA THR A 292 14.63 -3.34 -5.49
C THR A 292 13.73 -4.28 -6.29
N ILE A 293 12.45 -3.98 -6.32
CA ILE A 293 11.44 -4.75 -7.04
C ILE A 293 10.81 -3.87 -8.11
N GLY A 294 10.73 -4.36 -9.33
CA GLY A 294 10.03 -3.70 -10.42
C GLY A 294 9.15 -4.67 -11.17
N ALA A 295 8.37 -4.15 -12.10
CA ALA A 295 7.51 -4.94 -12.96
C ALA A 295 7.50 -4.42 -14.39
N LYS A 296 7.34 -5.32 -15.35
CA LYS A 296 7.42 -4.99 -16.77
C LYS A 296 6.38 -3.97 -17.22
N TYR A 297 5.17 -4.09 -16.67
CA TYR A 297 4.03 -3.26 -17.06
C TYR A 297 3.77 -2.10 -16.09
N ASP A 298 4.74 -1.81 -15.21
CA ASP A 298 4.66 -0.76 -14.21
C ASP A 298 4.78 0.64 -14.85
N GLU A 299 4.20 1.61 -14.17
CA GLU A 299 4.44 3.04 -14.42
C GLU A 299 5.82 3.50 -13.93
N MET A 300 6.52 2.68 -13.15
CA MET A 300 7.94 2.81 -12.87
C MET A 300 8.74 2.01 -13.90
N ASP A 301 9.82 2.58 -14.42
CA ASP A 301 10.64 1.84 -15.39
C ASP A 301 11.36 0.68 -14.70
N PRO A 302 11.18 -0.58 -15.12
CA PRO A 302 11.89 -1.71 -14.53
C PRO A 302 13.42 -1.60 -14.66
N GLU A 303 13.93 -0.89 -15.68
CA GLU A 303 15.36 -0.66 -15.83
C GLU A 303 15.90 0.25 -14.72
N ASP A 304 15.09 1.20 -14.24
CA ASP A 304 15.45 2.06 -13.11
C ASP A 304 15.58 1.26 -11.81
N MET A 305 14.76 0.24 -11.59
CA MET A 305 14.90 -0.66 -10.43
C MET A 305 16.24 -1.41 -10.46
N GLN A 306 16.62 -1.91 -11.63
CA GLN A 306 17.92 -2.58 -11.81
C GLN A 306 19.10 -1.59 -11.67
N LYS A 307 18.94 -0.38 -12.19
CA LYS A 307 19.93 0.69 -12.06
C LYS A 307 20.14 1.09 -10.61
N MET A 308 19.06 1.27 -9.84
CA MET A 308 19.15 1.56 -8.40
C MET A 308 19.95 0.48 -7.67
N ALA A 309 19.66 -0.80 -7.91
CA ALA A 309 20.40 -1.89 -7.29
C ALA A 309 21.90 -1.89 -7.63
N LYS A 310 22.27 -1.51 -8.86
CA LYS A 310 23.69 -1.39 -9.25
C LYS A 310 24.39 -0.21 -8.59
N MET A 311 23.66 0.84 -8.20
CA MET A 311 24.22 2.04 -7.56
C MET A 311 24.37 1.88 -6.04
N MET A 312 23.69 0.92 -5.42
CA MET A 312 23.81 0.59 -4.00
C MET A 312 24.79 -0.57 -3.78
N PRO A 313 25.72 -0.49 -2.82
CA PRO A 313 26.80 -1.47 -2.68
C PRO A 313 26.34 -2.88 -2.27
N ASN A 314 25.20 -3.00 -1.58
CA ASN A 314 24.69 -4.27 -1.06
C ASN A 314 23.26 -4.55 -1.55
N ALA A 315 22.98 -4.28 -2.82
CA ALA A 315 21.64 -4.44 -3.35
C ALA A 315 21.53 -5.54 -4.41
N SER A 316 20.32 -6.04 -4.53
CA SER A 316 19.87 -6.93 -5.60
C SER A 316 18.52 -6.45 -6.15
N SER A 317 18.16 -6.91 -7.34
CA SER A 317 16.88 -6.58 -7.95
C SER A 317 16.22 -7.79 -8.57
N PHE A 318 14.90 -7.77 -8.70
CA PHE A 318 14.16 -8.63 -9.61
C PHE A 318 13.01 -7.86 -10.28
N ILE A 319 12.62 -8.36 -11.45
CA ILE A 319 11.56 -7.76 -12.25
C ILE A 319 10.46 -8.80 -12.50
N CYS A 320 9.26 -8.48 -12.07
CA CYS A 320 8.05 -9.23 -12.37
C CYS A 320 7.70 -9.09 -13.86
N GLN A 321 7.81 -10.19 -14.62
CA GLN A 321 7.67 -10.15 -16.07
C GLN A 321 6.21 -10.04 -16.54
N ASN A 322 5.26 -10.42 -15.69
CA ASN A 322 3.82 -10.33 -15.95
C ASN A 322 3.11 -9.34 -15.03
N GLY A 323 3.84 -8.73 -14.09
CA GLY A 323 3.32 -7.79 -13.10
C GLY A 323 3.26 -6.34 -13.59
N SER A 324 2.47 -5.54 -12.88
CA SER A 324 2.39 -4.08 -12.99
C SER A 324 2.75 -3.41 -11.66
N HIS A 325 2.28 -2.19 -11.40
CA HIS A 325 2.56 -1.47 -10.15
C HIS A 325 2.20 -2.29 -8.91
N LEU A 326 1.08 -3.01 -8.94
CA LEU A 326 0.66 -3.91 -7.87
C LEU A 326 1.07 -5.37 -8.17
N SER A 327 2.34 -5.60 -8.47
CA SER A 327 2.85 -6.92 -8.83
C SER A 327 2.71 -7.98 -7.72
N MET A 328 2.54 -7.58 -6.45
CA MET A 328 2.15 -8.47 -5.35
C MET A 328 0.74 -9.08 -5.54
N TRP A 329 -0.06 -8.54 -6.44
CA TRP A 329 -1.34 -9.09 -6.87
C TRP A 329 -1.22 -9.77 -8.24
N ASP A 330 -0.69 -9.08 -9.25
CA ASP A 330 -0.66 -9.53 -10.64
C ASP A 330 0.23 -10.76 -10.88
N GLU A 331 1.37 -10.85 -10.19
CA GLU A 331 2.36 -11.92 -10.34
C GLU A 331 2.77 -12.47 -8.97
N GLN A 332 1.78 -12.76 -8.16
CA GLN A 332 1.86 -13.06 -6.74
C GLN A 332 2.90 -14.15 -6.40
N ALA A 333 2.87 -15.29 -7.08
CA ALA A 333 3.76 -16.40 -6.79
C ALA A 333 5.24 -16.02 -6.99
N PHE A 334 5.57 -15.38 -8.11
CA PHE A 334 6.93 -14.94 -8.42
C PHE A 334 7.40 -13.84 -7.46
N TYR A 335 6.53 -12.85 -7.21
CA TYR A 335 6.79 -11.75 -6.30
C TYR A 335 7.17 -12.24 -4.90
N PHE A 336 6.32 -13.06 -4.29
CA PHE A 336 6.53 -13.54 -2.93
C PHE A 336 7.66 -14.57 -2.83
N GLN A 337 7.89 -15.38 -3.85
CA GLN A 337 9.06 -16.28 -3.87
C GLN A 337 10.37 -15.48 -3.70
N HIS A 338 10.52 -14.37 -4.41
CA HIS A 338 11.73 -13.57 -4.38
C HIS A 338 11.82 -12.69 -3.13
N LEU A 339 10.72 -12.09 -2.72
CA LEU A 339 10.63 -11.31 -1.49
C LEU A 339 10.99 -12.18 -0.27
N LEU A 340 10.38 -13.36 -0.13
CA LEU A 340 10.66 -14.28 0.98
C LEU A 340 12.10 -14.79 0.98
N ARG A 341 12.69 -15.03 -0.19
CA ARG A 341 14.13 -15.38 -0.30
C ARG A 341 15.02 -14.28 0.28
N PHE A 342 14.73 -13.03 -0.05
CA PHE A 342 15.44 -11.88 0.50
C PHE A 342 15.24 -11.77 2.02
N LEU A 343 14.00 -11.79 2.49
CA LEU A 343 13.64 -11.63 3.91
C LEU A 343 14.26 -12.73 4.80
N LYS A 344 14.45 -13.95 4.27
CA LYS A 344 15.13 -15.04 4.99
C LYS A 344 16.65 -14.94 4.96
N ALA A 345 17.20 -14.14 4.09
CA ALA A 345 18.66 -13.99 3.90
C ALA A 345 19.24 -12.75 4.61
N VAL A 346 18.41 -11.91 5.17
CA VAL A 346 18.81 -10.73 5.96
C VAL A 346 18.90 -11.03 7.44
#